data_fec2f48a65e2e577b9ca36323a253282
#
_entry.id   fec2f48a65e2e577b9ca36323a253282
#
_cell.length_a   1.000
_cell.length_b   1.000
_cell.length_c   1.000
_cell.angle_alpha   90.00
_cell.angle_beta   90.00
_cell.angle_gamma   90.00
#
_symmetry.space_group_name_H-M   'P 1'
#
loop_
_entity.id
_entity.type
_entity.pdbx_description
1 polymer ?
#
loop_
_entity_poly.entity_id
_entity_poly.type
_entity_poly.pdbx_seq_one_letter_code
_entity_poly.pdbx_strand_id
1 'polypeptide(L)'
;IVVDNSFYKINWPALMIFSMALYYFLKNDNLLSRLEGLILFVAIVLFIIFLMRSSRESDILDEVDETLAVVSNFKIIVWLLIGAAALFFGSEWLLDGAKQIALSAGVSEAVIGVSLIAVGTSVPELAASIIAAARQEKAISLGNLIGSNIFNIGSVLGLTAMIHPIPVTEPQILSNDILWMIGFALILFPLSYIKKRFEINKFKGFLLVLAYSIFIVMVFSTK
;
A
#
# COMPACT_ATOMS: atom_id res chain seq x y z
N ILE A 1 8.15 -3.64 14.45
CA ILE A 1 7.82 -4.67 13.46
C ILE A 1 9.10 -5.38 13.08
N VAL A 2 9.17 -6.69 13.27
CA VAL A 2 10.28 -7.54 12.80
C VAL A 2 10.06 -7.78 11.30
N VAL A 3 11.13 -7.67 10.54
CA VAL A 3 11.12 -7.85 9.09
C VAL A 3 11.67 -9.23 8.79
N ASP A 4 10.91 -10.05 8.11
CA ASP A 4 11.31 -11.41 7.77
C ASP A 4 12.14 -11.49 6.48
N ASN A 5 12.63 -12.69 6.17
CA ASN A 5 13.41 -12.92 4.96
C ASN A 5 12.60 -12.74 3.66
N SER A 6 11.30 -12.94 3.70
CA SER A 6 10.43 -12.81 2.53
C SER A 6 10.32 -11.35 2.08
N PHE A 7 10.39 -10.41 3.03
CA PHE A 7 10.47 -8.99 2.73
C PHE A 7 11.64 -8.67 1.79
N TYR A 8 12.84 -9.13 2.11
CA TYR A 8 14.06 -8.81 1.34
C TYR A 8 14.12 -9.53 0.00
N LYS A 9 13.63 -10.76 -0.04
CA LYS A 9 13.75 -11.62 -1.23
C LYS A 9 12.62 -11.46 -2.22
N ILE A 10 11.42 -11.08 -1.76
CA ILE A 10 10.21 -11.11 -2.57
C ILE A 10 9.49 -9.75 -2.52
N ASN A 11 9.07 -9.29 -1.33
CA ASN A 11 8.14 -8.19 -1.22
C ASN A 11 8.76 -6.84 -1.63
N TRP A 12 9.93 -6.51 -1.09
CA TRP A 12 10.61 -5.27 -1.42
C TRP A 12 11.10 -5.22 -2.88
N PRO A 13 11.73 -6.27 -3.46
CA PRO A 13 12.07 -6.26 -4.88
C PRO A 13 10.85 -6.11 -5.79
N ALA A 14 9.75 -6.78 -5.48
CA ALA A 14 8.50 -6.62 -6.22
C ALA A 14 7.98 -5.19 -6.16
N LEU A 15 7.92 -4.58 -4.96
CA LEU A 15 7.54 -3.18 -4.80
C LEU A 15 8.39 -2.26 -5.65
N MET A 16 9.73 -2.45 -5.64
CA MET A 16 10.64 -1.65 -6.46
C MET A 16 10.41 -1.85 -7.95
N ILE A 17 10.22 -3.09 -8.41
CA ILE A 17 9.97 -3.40 -9.83
C ILE A 17 8.68 -2.72 -10.29
N PHE A 18 7.57 -2.86 -9.55
CA PHE A 18 6.30 -2.24 -9.91
C PHE A 18 6.38 -0.71 -9.88
N SER A 19 7.02 -0.13 -8.88
CA SER A 19 7.18 1.33 -8.77
C SER A 19 8.06 1.90 -9.89
N MET A 20 9.16 1.23 -10.23
CA MET A 20 10.05 1.64 -11.32
C MET A 20 9.40 1.45 -12.69
N ALA A 21 8.67 0.36 -12.89
CA ALA A 21 7.92 0.12 -14.12
C ALA A 21 6.87 1.21 -14.35
N LEU A 22 6.09 1.55 -13.31
CA LEU A 22 5.12 2.64 -13.38
C LEU A 22 5.80 3.97 -13.75
N TYR A 23 6.89 4.32 -13.08
CA TYR A 23 7.65 5.54 -13.40
C TYR A 23 8.14 5.55 -14.85
N TYR A 24 8.70 4.43 -15.32
CA TYR A 24 9.21 4.30 -16.67
C TYR A 24 8.12 4.49 -17.72
N PHE A 25 6.96 3.85 -17.54
CA PHE A 25 5.82 3.95 -18.44
C PHE A 25 5.30 5.39 -18.49
N LEU A 26 5.05 6.00 -17.35
CA LEU A 26 4.53 7.36 -17.28
C LEU A 26 5.50 8.42 -17.80
N LYS A 27 6.82 8.20 -17.67
CA LYS A 27 7.84 9.14 -18.11
C LYS A 27 7.96 9.24 -19.63
N ASN A 28 7.52 8.21 -20.37
CA ASN A 28 7.70 8.13 -21.81
C ASN A 28 6.84 9.16 -22.57
N ASP A 29 5.56 9.20 -22.24
CA ASP A 29 4.58 10.03 -22.96
C ASP A 29 3.54 10.72 -22.04
N ASN A 30 3.76 10.75 -20.73
CA ASN A 30 2.84 11.23 -19.70
C ASN A 30 1.47 10.53 -19.72
N LEU A 31 1.45 9.28 -20.17
CA LEU A 31 0.24 8.48 -20.32
C LEU A 31 0.51 7.05 -19.88
N LEU A 32 -0.35 6.47 -19.05
CA LEU A 32 -0.37 5.03 -18.88
C LEU A 32 -1.31 4.43 -19.93
N SER A 33 -0.73 3.87 -20.96
CA SER A 33 -1.44 3.29 -22.10
C SER A 33 -2.13 1.97 -21.75
N ARG A 34 -3.05 1.51 -22.61
CA ARG A 34 -3.72 0.21 -22.43
C ARG A 34 -2.75 -0.98 -22.40
N LEU A 35 -1.70 -0.92 -23.20
CA LEU A 35 -0.70 -1.98 -23.27
C LEU A 35 0.14 -2.03 -22.00
N GLU A 36 0.57 -0.89 -21.49
CA GLU A 36 1.31 -0.79 -20.24
C GLU A 36 0.45 -1.20 -19.04
N GLY A 37 -0.83 -0.82 -19.04
CA GLY A 37 -1.81 -1.33 -18.09
C GLY A 37 -1.95 -2.84 -18.12
N LEU A 38 -2.02 -3.45 -19.31
CA LEU A 38 -2.03 -4.90 -19.48
C LEU A 38 -0.75 -5.55 -18.94
N ILE A 39 0.41 -4.97 -19.20
CA ILE A 39 1.69 -5.47 -18.69
C ILE A 39 1.70 -5.46 -17.17
N LEU A 40 1.28 -4.36 -16.54
CA LEU A 40 1.19 -4.27 -15.07
C LEU A 40 0.22 -5.29 -14.48
N PHE A 41 -0.95 -5.46 -15.12
CA PHE A 41 -1.94 -6.42 -14.66
C PHE A 41 -1.49 -7.87 -14.82
N VAL A 42 -0.87 -8.22 -15.93
CA VAL A 42 -0.31 -9.56 -16.12
C VAL A 42 0.83 -9.81 -15.11
N ALA A 43 1.68 -8.80 -14.88
CA ALA A 43 2.76 -8.91 -13.90
C ALA A 43 2.25 -9.19 -12.48
N ILE A 44 1.17 -8.50 -12.02
CA ILE A 44 0.62 -8.77 -10.68
C ILE A 44 -0.04 -10.15 -10.60
N VAL A 45 -0.71 -10.61 -11.65
CA VAL A 45 -1.28 -11.98 -11.68
C VAL A 45 -0.17 -13.01 -11.57
N LEU A 46 0.91 -12.87 -12.34
CA LEU A 46 2.06 -13.78 -12.27
C LEU A 46 2.73 -13.72 -10.89
N PHE A 47 2.85 -12.54 -10.30
CA PHE A 47 3.40 -12.37 -8.97
C PHE A 47 2.55 -13.07 -7.90
N ILE A 48 1.22 -12.96 -7.97
CA ILE A 48 0.31 -13.65 -7.05
C ILE A 48 0.44 -15.17 -7.21
N ILE A 49 0.49 -15.68 -8.44
CA ILE A 49 0.69 -17.11 -8.70
C ILE A 49 2.03 -17.59 -8.14
N PHE A 50 3.08 -16.79 -8.30
CA PHE A 50 4.40 -17.07 -7.72
C PHE A 50 4.34 -17.15 -6.20
N LEU A 51 3.70 -16.17 -5.53
CA LEU A 51 3.52 -16.16 -4.08
C LEU A 51 2.76 -17.40 -3.59
N MET A 52 1.66 -17.75 -4.26
CA MET A 52 0.87 -18.94 -3.89
C MET A 52 1.66 -20.25 -4.01
N ARG A 53 2.55 -20.35 -4.99
CA ARG A 53 3.42 -21.52 -5.15
C ARG A 53 4.54 -21.52 -4.11
N SER A 54 5.18 -20.38 -3.88
CA SER A 54 6.27 -20.25 -2.90
C SER A 54 5.81 -20.49 -1.46
N SER A 55 4.58 -20.09 -1.12
CA SER A 55 4.02 -20.31 0.22
C SER A 55 3.68 -21.77 0.51
N ARG A 56 3.50 -22.59 -0.52
CA ARG A 56 3.27 -24.05 -0.34
C ARG A 56 4.54 -24.82 -0.01
N GLU A 57 5.70 -24.28 -0.33
CA GLU A 57 7.00 -24.90 -0.06
C GLU A 57 7.61 -24.50 1.30
N SER A 58 7.13 -23.44 1.90
CA SER A 58 7.59 -22.99 3.23
C SER A 58 6.66 -23.58 4.30
N ASP A 59 7.22 -24.30 5.26
CA ASP A 59 6.56 -24.85 6.45
C ASP A 59 5.94 -23.79 7.38
N ILE A 60 5.16 -22.88 6.84
CA ILE A 60 4.38 -21.87 7.60
C ILE A 60 3.19 -22.53 8.32
N LEU A 61 3.03 -23.85 8.17
CA LEU A 61 2.00 -24.62 8.87
C LEU A 61 2.25 -24.78 10.37
N ASP A 62 3.44 -24.44 10.87
CA ASP A 62 3.79 -24.62 12.29
C ASP A 62 3.31 -23.49 13.21
N GLU A 63 2.77 -22.38 12.68
CA GLU A 63 2.24 -21.27 13.51
C GLU A 63 0.71 -21.08 13.40
N VAL A 64 0.01 -21.92 12.68
CA VAL A 64 -1.46 -21.87 12.71
C VAL A 64 -1.92 -22.52 14.00
N ASP A 65 -2.42 -21.72 14.92
CA ASP A 65 -3.04 -22.17 16.15
C ASP A 65 -4.00 -23.34 15.84
N GLU A 66 -3.78 -24.52 16.41
CA GLU A 66 -4.58 -25.73 16.17
C GLU A 66 -6.07 -25.48 16.36
N THR A 67 -6.45 -24.45 17.14
CA THR A 67 -7.82 -24.01 17.32
C THR A 67 -8.45 -23.44 16.05
N LEU A 68 -7.64 -22.92 15.10
CA LEU A 68 -8.12 -22.40 13.80
C LEU A 68 -8.36 -23.51 12.78
N ALA A 69 -7.70 -24.65 12.93
CA ALA A 69 -7.88 -25.80 12.01
C ALA A 69 -9.31 -26.39 12.06
N VAL A 70 -10.10 -26.07 13.08
CA VAL A 70 -11.48 -26.56 13.28
C VAL A 70 -12.53 -25.58 12.75
N VAL A 71 -12.13 -24.41 12.26
CA VAL A 71 -13.09 -23.39 11.80
C VAL A 71 -13.59 -23.71 10.40
N SER A 72 -14.92 -23.88 10.24
CA SER A 72 -15.55 -24.12 8.93
C SER A 72 -15.21 -22.99 7.94
N ASN A 73 -14.91 -23.34 6.68
CA ASN A 73 -14.67 -22.40 5.58
C ASN A 73 -15.81 -21.38 5.44
N PHE A 74 -17.04 -21.78 5.68
CA PHE A 74 -18.20 -20.87 5.68
C PHE A 74 -18.03 -19.77 6.74
N LYS A 75 -17.64 -20.13 7.97
CA LYS A 75 -17.41 -19.15 9.04
C LYS A 75 -16.27 -18.19 8.72
N ILE A 76 -15.19 -18.70 8.11
CA ILE A 76 -14.07 -17.86 7.64
C ILE A 76 -14.55 -16.85 6.62
N ILE A 77 -15.29 -17.28 5.59
CA ILE A 77 -15.82 -16.39 4.55
C ILE A 77 -16.73 -15.33 5.15
N VAL A 78 -17.64 -15.71 6.06
CA VAL A 78 -18.55 -14.77 6.71
C VAL A 78 -17.79 -13.71 7.50
N TRP A 79 -16.78 -14.10 8.29
CA TRP A 79 -15.98 -13.15 9.05
C TRP A 79 -15.12 -12.23 8.16
N LEU A 80 -14.61 -12.76 7.04
CA LEU A 80 -13.89 -11.94 6.06
C LEU A 80 -14.81 -10.90 5.43
N LEU A 81 -16.03 -11.28 5.05
CA LEU A 81 -17.01 -10.34 4.48
C LEU A 81 -17.46 -9.28 5.49
N ILE A 82 -17.70 -9.67 6.74
CA ILE A 82 -18.04 -8.73 7.81
C ILE A 82 -16.88 -7.77 8.06
N GLY A 83 -15.65 -8.27 8.14
CA GLY A 83 -14.46 -7.46 8.34
C GLY A 83 -14.21 -6.48 7.17
N ALA A 84 -14.34 -6.94 5.95
CA ALA A 84 -14.22 -6.09 4.76
C ALA A 84 -15.29 -5.00 4.73
N ALA A 85 -16.56 -5.35 5.01
CA ALA A 85 -17.65 -4.38 5.10
C ALA A 85 -17.42 -3.36 6.22
N ALA A 86 -17.00 -3.81 7.39
CA ALA A 86 -16.70 -2.92 8.53
C ALA A 86 -15.56 -1.94 8.22
N LEU A 87 -14.50 -2.40 7.56
CA LEU A 87 -13.39 -1.54 7.12
C LEU A 87 -13.85 -0.54 6.05
N PHE A 88 -14.64 -0.98 5.08
CA PHE A 88 -15.16 -0.13 4.01
C PHE A 88 -16.07 0.97 4.57
N PHE A 89 -17.15 0.61 5.26
CA PHE A 89 -18.08 1.60 5.81
C PHE A 89 -17.43 2.46 6.90
N GLY A 90 -16.55 1.87 7.72
CA GLY A 90 -15.82 2.62 8.75
C GLY A 90 -14.91 3.68 8.15
N SER A 91 -14.23 3.39 7.03
CA SER A 91 -13.40 4.38 6.33
C SER A 91 -14.24 5.47 5.68
N GLU A 92 -15.39 5.15 5.06
CA GLU A 92 -16.30 6.15 4.51
C GLU A 92 -16.83 7.12 5.59
N TRP A 93 -17.31 6.59 6.71
CA TRP A 93 -17.81 7.42 7.81
C TRP A 93 -16.72 8.31 8.41
N LEU A 94 -15.50 7.77 8.55
CA LEU A 94 -14.35 8.56 9.01
C LEU A 94 -14.04 9.70 8.04
N LEU A 95 -14.05 9.42 6.73
CA LEU A 95 -13.82 10.42 5.69
C LEU A 95 -14.90 11.50 5.67
N ASP A 96 -16.15 11.12 5.73
CA ASP A 96 -17.26 12.06 5.74
C ASP A 96 -17.22 12.97 6.98
N GLY A 97 -16.92 12.39 8.14
CA GLY A 97 -16.73 13.16 9.37
C GLY A 97 -15.54 14.12 9.28
N ALA A 98 -14.40 13.66 8.78
CA ALA A 98 -13.22 14.49 8.59
C ALA A 98 -13.46 15.63 7.57
N LYS A 99 -14.19 15.33 6.47
CA LYS A 99 -14.60 16.33 5.48
C LYS A 99 -15.46 17.43 6.10
N GLN A 100 -16.46 17.06 6.89
CA GLN A 100 -17.34 18.03 7.56
C GLN A 100 -16.55 18.93 8.53
N ILE A 101 -15.66 18.35 9.33
CA ILE A 101 -14.79 19.11 10.23
C ILE A 101 -13.88 20.06 9.44
N ALA A 102 -13.26 19.61 8.36
CA ALA A 102 -12.37 20.44 7.55
C ALA A 102 -13.14 21.62 6.89
N LEU A 103 -14.35 21.36 6.36
CA LEU A 103 -15.21 22.40 5.80
C LEU A 103 -15.60 23.44 6.87
N SER A 104 -15.97 22.99 8.08
CA SER A 104 -16.29 23.89 9.18
C SER A 104 -15.11 24.73 9.65
N ALA A 105 -13.88 24.24 9.46
CA ALA A 105 -12.63 24.94 9.71
C ALA A 105 -12.19 25.87 8.56
N GLY A 106 -13.00 25.99 7.49
CA GLY A 106 -12.75 26.89 6.36
C GLY A 106 -11.75 26.34 5.34
N VAL A 107 -11.45 25.04 5.37
CA VAL A 107 -10.59 24.38 4.36
C VAL A 107 -11.37 24.24 3.05
N SER A 108 -10.73 24.61 1.93
CA SER A 108 -11.38 24.54 0.62
C SER A 108 -11.67 23.09 0.18
N GLU A 109 -12.75 22.89 -0.59
CA GLU A 109 -13.12 21.56 -1.11
C GLU A 109 -12.03 20.95 -1.99
N ALA A 110 -11.26 21.76 -2.70
CA ALA A 110 -10.14 21.27 -3.53
C ALA A 110 -9.02 20.67 -2.69
N VAL A 111 -8.64 21.31 -1.57
CA VAL A 111 -7.63 20.78 -0.63
C VAL A 111 -8.16 19.52 0.05
N ILE A 112 -9.42 19.52 0.46
CA ILE A 112 -10.08 18.35 1.07
C ILE A 112 -10.08 17.18 0.09
N GLY A 113 -10.46 17.40 -1.17
CA GLY A 113 -10.52 16.36 -2.18
C GLY A 113 -9.16 15.66 -2.39
N VAL A 114 -8.08 16.42 -2.52
CA VAL A 114 -6.75 15.84 -2.75
C VAL A 114 -6.19 15.15 -1.50
N SER A 115 -6.35 15.76 -0.31
CA SER A 115 -5.74 15.23 0.93
C SER A 115 -6.58 14.12 1.57
N LEU A 116 -7.89 14.33 1.73
CA LEU A 116 -8.76 13.38 2.40
C LEU A 116 -9.02 12.11 1.58
N ILE A 117 -9.15 12.22 0.26
CA ILE A 117 -9.31 11.03 -0.59
C ILE A 117 -8.05 10.17 -0.52
N ALA A 118 -6.85 10.79 -0.62
CA ALA A 118 -5.59 10.06 -0.55
C ALA A 118 -5.41 9.33 0.79
N VAL A 119 -5.72 9.98 1.90
CA VAL A 119 -5.67 9.36 3.24
C VAL A 119 -6.77 8.29 3.37
N GLY A 120 -7.97 8.60 2.95
CA GLY A 120 -9.13 7.76 3.17
C GLY A 120 -9.12 6.43 2.46
N THR A 121 -8.60 6.38 1.24
CA THR A 121 -8.41 5.12 0.54
C THR A 121 -7.37 4.21 1.21
N SER A 122 -6.50 4.77 2.06
CA SER A 122 -5.48 4.02 2.81
C SER A 122 -5.88 3.72 4.27
N VAL A 123 -7.04 4.22 4.73
CA VAL A 123 -7.51 3.97 6.12
C VAL A 123 -7.76 2.48 6.40
N PRO A 124 -8.41 1.69 5.50
CA PRO A 124 -8.60 0.27 5.73
C PRO A 124 -7.29 -0.49 5.92
N GLU A 125 -6.30 -0.22 5.08
CA GLU A 125 -4.98 -0.84 5.15
C GLU A 125 -4.24 -0.45 6.43
N LEU A 126 -4.32 0.82 6.81
CA LEU A 126 -3.72 1.33 8.04
C LEU A 126 -4.35 0.66 9.27
N ALA A 127 -5.68 0.59 9.32
CA ALA A 127 -6.40 -0.05 10.43
C ALA A 127 -6.05 -1.54 10.55
N ALA A 128 -6.08 -2.27 9.44
CA ALA A 128 -5.72 -3.69 9.40
C ALA A 128 -4.26 -3.89 9.87
N SER A 129 -3.33 -3.06 9.40
CA SER A 129 -1.91 -3.15 9.75
C SER A 129 -1.64 -2.81 11.22
N ILE A 130 -2.34 -1.82 11.80
CA ILE A 130 -2.24 -1.47 13.22
C ILE A 130 -2.76 -2.62 14.09
N ILE A 131 -3.92 -3.19 13.74
CA ILE A 131 -4.51 -4.31 14.48
C ILE A 131 -3.60 -5.54 14.41
N ALA A 132 -3.08 -5.88 13.24
CA ALA A 132 -2.14 -6.98 13.07
C ALA A 132 -0.86 -6.76 13.90
N ALA A 133 -0.30 -5.55 13.89
CA ALA A 133 0.86 -5.20 14.70
C ALA A 133 0.57 -5.29 16.21
N ALA A 134 -0.61 -4.85 16.66
CA ALA A 134 -1.05 -4.95 18.05
C ALA A 134 -1.25 -6.40 18.50
N ARG A 135 -1.67 -7.28 17.58
CA ARG A 135 -1.80 -8.73 17.82
C ARG A 135 -0.49 -9.49 17.67
N GLN A 136 0.62 -8.80 17.42
CA GLN A 136 1.94 -9.40 17.16
C GLN A 136 2.04 -10.18 15.83
N GLU A 137 1.05 -10.06 14.95
CA GLU A 137 1.02 -10.61 13.60
C GLU A 137 1.87 -9.76 12.64
N LYS A 138 3.18 -9.76 12.88
CA LYS A 138 4.12 -8.81 12.27
C LYS A 138 4.25 -8.99 10.75
N ALA A 139 4.23 -10.26 10.30
CA ALA A 139 4.30 -10.60 8.89
C ALA A 139 3.07 -10.07 8.13
N ILE A 140 1.88 -10.22 8.71
CA ILE A 140 0.62 -9.71 8.15
C ILE A 140 0.65 -8.19 8.08
N SER A 141 1.11 -7.50 9.13
CA SER A 141 1.17 -6.03 9.15
C SER A 141 2.05 -5.47 8.04
N LEU A 142 3.27 -5.97 7.88
CA LEU A 142 4.21 -5.49 6.86
C LEU A 142 3.80 -5.96 5.46
N GLY A 143 3.33 -7.20 5.35
CA GLY A 143 2.83 -7.76 4.09
C GLY A 143 1.65 -6.98 3.53
N ASN A 144 0.70 -6.56 4.38
CA ASN A 144 -0.44 -5.73 3.98
C ASN A 144 0.00 -4.36 3.47
N LEU A 145 0.93 -3.68 4.18
CA LEU A 145 1.42 -2.37 3.78
C LEU A 145 2.13 -2.37 2.43
N ILE A 146 2.94 -3.39 2.15
CA ILE A 146 3.68 -3.48 0.88
C ILE A 146 2.80 -4.07 -0.21
N GLY A 147 2.04 -5.10 0.12
CA GLY A 147 1.16 -5.79 -0.81
C GLY A 147 0.10 -4.88 -1.40
N SER A 148 -0.51 -3.99 -0.60
CA SER A 148 -1.49 -3.02 -1.09
C SER A 148 -0.88 -2.04 -2.11
N ASN A 149 0.35 -1.57 -1.91
CA ASN A 149 1.02 -0.72 -2.89
C ASN A 149 1.29 -1.44 -4.22
N ILE A 150 1.79 -2.69 -4.15
CA ILE A 150 2.00 -3.51 -5.35
C ILE A 150 0.66 -3.77 -6.07
N PHE A 151 -0.38 -4.10 -5.30
CA PHE A 151 -1.72 -4.35 -5.83
C PHE A 151 -2.33 -3.11 -6.49
N ASN A 152 -2.17 -1.93 -5.87
CA ASN A 152 -2.65 -0.67 -6.42
C ASN A 152 -1.96 -0.34 -7.75
N ILE A 153 -0.66 -0.55 -7.87
CA ILE A 153 0.05 -0.34 -9.13
C ILE A 153 -0.33 -1.41 -10.17
N GLY A 154 -0.24 -2.68 -9.81
CA GLY A 154 -0.43 -3.78 -10.76
C GLY A 154 -1.88 -4.01 -11.14
N SER A 155 -2.79 -4.02 -10.17
CA SER A 155 -4.20 -4.33 -10.38
C SER A 155 -5.04 -3.07 -10.63
N VAL A 156 -5.03 -2.12 -9.71
CA VAL A 156 -5.93 -0.94 -9.82
C VAL A 156 -5.54 -0.08 -11.01
N LEU A 157 -4.31 0.42 -11.07
CA LEU A 157 -3.86 1.23 -12.21
C LEU A 157 -3.79 0.39 -13.49
N GLY A 158 -3.33 -0.87 -13.41
CA GLY A 158 -3.26 -1.77 -14.55
C GLY A 158 -4.62 -1.99 -15.22
N LEU A 159 -5.64 -2.42 -14.47
CA LEU A 159 -7.00 -2.61 -14.99
C LEU A 159 -7.64 -1.31 -15.46
N THR A 160 -7.48 -0.24 -14.70
CA THR A 160 -8.03 1.07 -15.08
C THR A 160 -7.46 1.52 -16.42
N ALA A 161 -6.13 1.43 -16.62
CA ALA A 161 -5.48 1.83 -17.86
C ALA A 161 -5.88 0.93 -19.04
N MET A 162 -6.14 -0.36 -18.83
CA MET A 162 -6.67 -1.25 -19.88
C MET A 162 -8.05 -0.79 -20.39
N ILE A 163 -8.91 -0.34 -19.49
CA ILE A 163 -10.25 0.15 -19.83
C ILE A 163 -10.14 1.54 -20.46
N HIS A 164 -9.46 2.45 -19.78
CA HIS A 164 -9.26 3.84 -20.21
C HIS A 164 -7.83 4.27 -19.92
N PRO A 165 -7.03 4.68 -20.94
CA PRO A 165 -5.68 5.20 -20.71
C PRO A 165 -5.69 6.35 -19.71
N ILE A 166 -4.70 6.37 -18.81
CA ILE A 166 -4.64 7.34 -17.71
C ILE A 166 -3.61 8.42 -18.06
N PRO A 167 -4.04 9.63 -18.44
CA PRO A 167 -3.10 10.73 -18.68
C PRO A 167 -2.60 11.31 -17.36
N VAL A 168 -1.32 11.65 -17.31
CA VAL A 168 -0.73 12.44 -16.24
C VAL A 168 -0.89 13.92 -16.60
N THR A 169 -1.91 14.54 -16.03
CA THR A 169 -2.24 15.95 -16.30
C THR A 169 -1.38 16.93 -15.51
N GLU A 170 -0.90 16.52 -14.34
CA GLU A 170 -0.10 17.35 -13.44
C GLU A 170 1.39 17.00 -13.56
N PRO A 171 2.24 17.90 -14.06
CA PRO A 171 3.69 17.64 -14.17
C PRO A 171 4.36 17.28 -12.85
N GLN A 172 3.83 17.75 -11.73
CA GLN A 172 4.32 17.49 -10.38
C GLN A 172 4.30 16.00 -10.04
N ILE A 173 3.34 15.24 -10.56
CA ILE A 173 3.25 13.79 -10.32
C ILE A 173 4.54 13.09 -10.74
N LEU A 174 5.10 13.44 -11.91
CA LEU A 174 6.32 12.79 -12.43
C LEU A 174 7.59 13.43 -11.90
N SER A 175 7.61 14.74 -11.68
CA SER A 175 8.81 15.45 -11.26
C SER A 175 9.07 15.34 -9.75
N ASN A 176 8.05 15.09 -8.95
CA ASN A 176 8.13 15.09 -7.49
C ASN A 176 7.47 13.88 -6.85
N ASP A 177 6.17 13.67 -7.04
CA ASP A 177 5.37 12.77 -6.19
C ASP A 177 5.77 11.30 -6.35
N ILE A 178 5.96 10.85 -7.58
CA ILE A 178 6.38 9.46 -7.87
C ILE A 178 7.83 9.20 -7.40
N LEU A 179 8.69 10.24 -7.41
CA LEU A 179 10.05 10.12 -6.89
C LEU A 179 10.06 9.99 -5.36
N TRP A 180 9.17 10.69 -4.66
CA TRP A 180 8.96 10.49 -3.24
C TRP A 180 8.43 9.09 -2.93
N MET A 181 7.47 8.59 -3.71
CA MET A 181 6.96 7.22 -3.58
C MET A 181 8.09 6.19 -3.73
N ILE A 182 8.92 6.31 -4.76
CA ILE A 182 10.08 5.43 -4.98
C ILE A 182 11.10 5.62 -3.86
N GLY A 183 11.34 6.84 -3.41
CA GLY A 183 12.23 7.16 -2.29
C GLY A 183 11.80 6.49 -0.99
N PHE A 184 10.50 6.52 -0.67
CA PHE A 184 9.96 5.80 0.49
C PHE A 184 10.12 4.29 0.34
N ALA A 185 9.84 3.73 -0.84
CA ALA A 185 10.04 2.31 -1.10
C ALA A 185 11.52 1.92 -0.98
N LEU A 186 12.42 2.75 -1.50
CA LEU A 186 13.87 2.51 -1.47
C LEU A 186 14.43 2.55 -0.04
N ILE A 187 14.02 3.54 0.78
CA ILE A 187 14.57 3.73 2.13
C ILE A 187 14.15 2.62 3.11
N LEU A 188 13.06 1.91 2.83
CA LEU A 188 12.62 0.78 3.67
C LEU A 188 13.67 -0.30 3.81
N PHE A 189 14.43 -0.58 2.75
CA PHE A 189 15.46 -1.61 2.77
C PHE A 189 16.62 -1.26 3.73
N PRO A 190 17.37 -0.16 3.55
CA PRO A 190 18.44 0.19 4.47
C PRO A 190 17.92 0.47 5.88
N LEU A 191 16.73 1.07 6.02
CA LEU A 191 16.15 1.36 7.31
C LEU A 191 15.85 0.10 8.12
N SER A 192 15.38 -0.97 7.47
CA SER A 192 15.15 -2.25 8.11
C SER A 192 16.46 -2.97 8.48
N TYR A 193 17.52 -2.80 7.69
CA TYR A 193 18.81 -3.48 7.87
C TYR A 193 19.73 -2.82 8.90
N ILE A 194 19.63 -1.50 9.11
CA ILE A 194 20.47 -0.76 10.06
C ILE A 194 20.34 -1.35 11.47
N LYS A 195 21.51 -1.57 12.13
CA LYS A 195 21.69 -2.14 13.47
C LYS A 195 21.42 -3.65 13.59
N LYS A 196 21.51 -4.41 12.51
CA LYS A 196 21.45 -5.89 12.49
C LYS A 196 20.23 -6.51 13.22
N ARG A 197 19.13 -5.78 13.36
CA ARG A 197 17.96 -6.27 14.10
C ARG A 197 16.77 -6.60 13.22
N PHE A 198 16.89 -6.38 11.89
CA PHE A 198 15.77 -6.62 10.97
C PHE A 198 14.43 -6.11 11.53
N GLU A 199 14.46 -4.93 12.15
CA GLU A 199 13.31 -4.35 12.83
C GLU A 199 13.11 -2.90 12.43
N ILE A 200 11.85 -2.54 12.17
CA ILE A 200 11.40 -1.15 12.12
C ILE A 200 10.89 -0.79 13.51
N ASN A 201 11.73 -0.16 14.31
CA ASN A 201 11.39 0.30 15.65
C ASN A 201 10.67 1.65 15.63
N LYS A 202 10.20 2.11 16.80
CA LYS A 202 9.46 3.38 16.94
C LYS A 202 10.23 4.60 16.40
N PHE A 203 11.55 4.64 16.56
CA PHE A 203 12.38 5.74 16.08
C PHE A 203 12.43 5.77 14.54
N LYS A 204 12.62 4.62 13.91
CA LYS A 204 12.60 4.49 12.44
C LYS A 204 11.21 4.84 11.88
N GLY A 205 10.14 4.39 12.56
CA GLY A 205 8.77 4.77 12.22
C GLY A 205 8.55 6.27 12.33
N PHE A 206 9.04 6.91 13.39
CA PHE A 206 8.98 8.37 13.56
C PHE A 206 9.68 9.12 12.42
N LEU A 207 10.85 8.64 11.99
CA LEU A 207 11.58 9.25 10.86
C LEU A 207 10.77 9.15 9.55
N LEU A 208 10.09 8.02 9.30
CA LEU A 208 9.23 7.86 8.12
C LEU A 208 8.02 8.81 8.19
N VAL A 209 7.39 8.94 9.34
CA VAL A 209 6.28 9.89 9.54
C VAL A 209 6.74 11.32 9.35
N LEU A 210 7.91 11.69 9.87
CA LEU A 210 8.49 13.02 9.68
C LEU A 210 8.78 13.29 8.19
N ALA A 211 9.39 12.34 7.49
CA ALA A 211 9.64 12.46 6.05
C ALA A 211 8.32 12.61 5.25
N TYR A 212 7.28 11.85 5.62
CA TYR A 212 5.96 11.98 5.01
C TYR A 212 5.33 13.34 5.30
N SER A 213 5.46 13.85 6.52
CA SER A 213 4.97 15.20 6.86
C SER A 213 5.65 16.28 6.03
N ILE A 214 6.98 16.16 5.81
CA ILE A 214 7.73 17.06 4.92
C ILE A 214 7.19 16.99 3.49
N PHE A 215 6.99 15.78 2.96
CA PHE A 215 6.39 15.58 1.64
C PHE A 215 5.04 16.27 1.52
N ILE A 216 4.14 16.09 2.48
CA ILE A 216 2.83 16.73 2.49
C ILE A 216 2.96 18.26 2.48
N VAL A 217 3.81 18.83 3.33
CA VAL A 217 4.04 20.29 3.35
C VAL A 217 4.56 20.76 1.99
N MET A 218 5.48 20.04 1.36
CA MET A 218 5.99 20.37 0.02
C MET A 218 4.88 20.36 -1.03
N VAL A 219 4.06 19.32 -1.06
CA VAL A 219 2.93 19.20 -2.01
C VAL A 219 1.96 20.38 -1.89
N PHE A 220 1.65 20.80 -0.65
CA PHE A 220 0.74 21.94 -0.43
C PHE A 220 1.39 23.31 -0.62
N SER A 221 2.72 23.41 -0.46
CA SER A 221 3.44 24.68 -0.67
C SER A 221 3.70 24.99 -2.15
N THR A 222 3.61 24.00 -3.03
CA THR A 222 3.91 24.14 -4.46
C THR A 222 2.64 24.48 -5.28
N LYS A 223 1.47 24.54 -4.63
CA LYS A 223 0.18 24.99 -5.18
C LYS A 223 -0.13 26.38 -4.72
#